data_08975b9745c155884d5d0737b950af90
#
_entry.id   08975b9745c155884d5d0737b950af90
#
_cell.length_a   1.000
_cell.length_b   1.000
_cell.length_c   1.000
_cell.angle_alpha   90.00
_cell.angle_beta   90.00
_cell.angle_gamma   90.00
#
_symmetry.space_group_name_H-M   'P 1'
#
loop_
_entity.id
_entity.type
_entity.pdbx_description
1 polymer ?
#
loop_
_entity_poly.entity_id
_entity_poly.type
_entity_poly.pdbx_seq_one_letter_code
_entity_poly.pdbx_strand_id
1 'polypeptide(L)'
;MPHQPSIALIGTLDTKGDEIAYVRERLAELGTRPLVIDSGILGEPGTSADVPRAQVAREGGHELDRIQAAGSRGAAVELMAEGVRAVCVRLWLEGRLDGVLCLGGAEGALLGAAAMHALPVGVPKLIVSPSASGRRAFGPFVGESDVLVLHSVVDILGLNPIARAVFDNAAAAVAGMAREAGSAVAGLAGTSVGITMLGHTTPAVMRIRAALERAGHEPVIFHANGVGGPAMEGLAAAGALSGVVDYTLSELANSLLDGLHATGPERLRVAGAHGLPQVIVPGCVDFFNQGAPETLPAEYRARRSYYHNPVATLVRLEPDEMADLGRVVAERLNEARGPVRVLAPSLGFSLADVEGGDLWYPEADAAFLEALGDGLRSDIPFELVDTHVNDPAFADLVAERYLALVAEPTSTT
;
A
#
# COMPACT_ATOMS: atom_id res chain seq x y z
N MET A 1 29.98 -2.82 -21.70
CA MET A 1 29.13 -1.78 -22.28
C MET A 1 28.26 -1.26 -21.12
N PRO A 2 27.89 0.02 -21.03
CA PRO A 2 26.96 0.46 -20.06
C PRO A 2 25.64 -0.33 -20.21
N HIS A 3 25.00 -0.64 -19.09
CA HIS A 3 23.70 -1.33 -19.07
C HIS A 3 22.66 -0.51 -19.85
N GLN A 4 22.01 -1.15 -20.82
CA GLN A 4 20.90 -0.54 -21.56
C GLN A 4 19.58 -0.93 -20.89
N PRO A 5 18.88 0.02 -20.22
CA PRO A 5 17.67 -0.31 -19.49
C PRO A 5 16.56 -0.86 -20.39
N SER A 6 15.91 -1.92 -19.93
CA SER A 6 14.76 -2.55 -20.59
C SER A 6 13.46 -2.01 -20.00
N ILE A 7 12.59 -1.40 -20.82
CA ILE A 7 11.32 -0.80 -20.39
C ILE A 7 10.15 -1.60 -20.97
N ALA A 8 9.32 -2.18 -20.12
CA ALA A 8 8.05 -2.74 -20.57
C ALA A 8 7.12 -1.60 -20.99
N LEU A 9 6.70 -1.60 -22.24
CA LEU A 9 5.73 -0.66 -22.79
C LEU A 9 4.38 -1.39 -22.95
N ILE A 10 3.43 -1.10 -22.07
CA ILE A 10 2.14 -1.76 -21.99
C ILE A 10 1.08 -0.90 -22.70
N GLY A 11 0.28 -1.50 -23.54
CA GLY A 11 -0.88 -0.86 -24.16
C GLY A 11 -1.80 -1.83 -24.88
N THR A 12 -3.00 -1.38 -25.16
CA THR A 12 -4.01 -2.12 -25.94
C THR A 12 -3.76 -1.87 -27.44
N LEU A 13 -3.01 -2.76 -28.10
CA LEU A 13 -2.54 -2.53 -29.47
C LEU A 13 -3.65 -2.54 -30.52
N ASP A 14 -4.81 -3.07 -30.20
CA ASP A 14 -6.02 -3.02 -31.01
C ASP A 14 -6.61 -1.60 -31.11
N THR A 15 -6.31 -0.72 -30.16
CA THR A 15 -6.86 0.64 -30.09
C THR A 15 -5.82 1.74 -30.01
N LYS A 16 -4.57 1.41 -29.64
CA LYS A 16 -3.46 2.35 -29.36
C LYS A 16 -2.16 1.97 -30.12
N GLY A 17 -2.29 1.22 -31.21
CA GLY A 17 -1.14 0.70 -31.95
C GLY A 17 -0.15 1.78 -32.41
N ASP A 18 -0.66 2.88 -32.96
CA ASP A 18 0.17 3.98 -33.48
C ASP A 18 0.89 4.74 -32.36
N GLU A 19 0.19 4.99 -31.25
CA GLU A 19 0.76 5.67 -30.08
C GLU A 19 1.85 4.81 -29.42
N ILE A 20 1.61 3.52 -29.29
CA ILE A 20 2.62 2.58 -28.76
C ILE A 20 3.82 2.47 -29.70
N ALA A 21 3.61 2.41 -31.00
CA ALA A 21 4.72 2.39 -31.98
C ALA A 21 5.57 3.66 -31.85
N TYR A 22 4.96 4.83 -31.75
CA TYR A 22 5.64 6.10 -31.55
C TYR A 22 6.48 6.10 -30.25
N VAL A 23 5.89 5.71 -29.13
CA VAL A 23 6.59 5.69 -27.84
C VAL A 23 7.71 4.65 -27.82
N ARG A 24 7.53 3.50 -28.50
CA ARG A 24 8.59 2.48 -28.68
C ARG A 24 9.81 3.09 -29.38
N GLU A 25 9.62 3.81 -30.49
CA GLU A 25 10.70 4.48 -31.21
C GLU A 25 11.38 5.53 -30.31
N ARG A 26 10.58 6.33 -29.61
CA ARG A 26 11.11 7.36 -28.71
C ARG A 26 11.93 6.80 -27.55
N LEU A 27 11.51 5.69 -26.93
CA LEU A 27 12.28 4.97 -25.91
C LEU A 27 13.62 4.43 -26.48
N ALA A 28 13.59 3.88 -27.69
CA ALA A 28 14.81 3.39 -28.35
C ALA A 28 15.79 4.53 -28.65
N GLU A 29 15.33 5.68 -29.14
CA GLU A 29 16.14 6.90 -29.36
C GLU A 29 16.78 7.41 -28.05
N LEU A 30 16.09 7.25 -26.94
CA LEU A 30 16.60 7.57 -25.60
C LEU A 30 17.58 6.52 -25.06
N GLY A 31 17.99 5.53 -25.87
CA GLY A 31 18.98 4.53 -25.48
C GLY A 31 18.48 3.45 -24.53
N THR A 32 17.16 3.23 -24.47
CA THR A 32 16.57 2.09 -23.75
C THR A 32 16.21 0.96 -24.71
N ARG A 33 15.88 -0.20 -24.17
CA ARG A 33 15.34 -1.35 -24.89
C ARG A 33 13.84 -1.47 -24.57
N PRO A 34 12.92 -0.96 -25.41
CA PRO A 34 11.50 -1.14 -25.21
C PRO A 34 11.10 -2.60 -25.46
N LEU A 35 10.23 -3.13 -24.57
CA LEU A 35 9.59 -4.43 -24.67
C LEU A 35 8.07 -4.19 -24.73
N VAL A 36 7.49 -4.27 -25.90
CA VAL A 36 6.06 -4.01 -26.12
C VAL A 36 5.25 -5.22 -25.65
N ILE A 37 4.35 -4.99 -24.68
CA ILE A 37 3.41 -5.98 -24.15
C ILE A 37 1.99 -5.60 -24.60
N ASP A 38 1.38 -6.45 -25.41
CA ASP A 38 0.03 -6.24 -25.89
C ASP A 38 -1.00 -6.71 -24.82
N SER A 39 -1.69 -5.75 -24.24
CA SER A 39 -2.80 -5.98 -23.31
C SER A 39 -4.18 -5.85 -23.96
N GLY A 40 -4.27 -5.78 -25.30
CA GLY A 40 -5.51 -5.72 -26.05
C GLY A 40 -6.33 -7.00 -25.95
N ILE A 41 -7.66 -6.89 -26.01
CA ILE A 41 -8.57 -8.01 -25.82
C ILE A 41 -9.34 -8.34 -27.10
N LEU A 42 -9.89 -7.34 -27.80
CA LEU A 42 -10.93 -7.56 -28.82
C LEU A 42 -10.44 -7.45 -30.26
N GLY A 43 -9.98 -6.28 -30.68
CA GLY A 43 -9.62 -5.96 -32.07
C GLY A 43 -8.31 -6.61 -32.54
N GLU A 44 -7.92 -6.37 -33.79
CA GLU A 44 -6.60 -6.79 -34.28
C GLU A 44 -5.52 -5.78 -33.87
N PRO A 45 -4.31 -6.23 -33.46
CA PRO A 45 -3.23 -5.33 -33.08
C PRO A 45 -2.79 -4.45 -34.27
N GLY A 46 -2.73 -3.13 -34.04
CA GLY A 46 -2.26 -2.16 -35.04
C GLY A 46 -0.74 -2.12 -35.21
N THR A 47 0.02 -2.76 -34.31
CA THR A 47 1.50 -2.85 -34.37
C THR A 47 1.99 -4.16 -33.75
N SER A 48 3.27 -4.49 -33.95
CA SER A 48 3.86 -5.72 -33.42
C SER A 48 4.20 -5.59 -31.92
N ALA A 49 3.96 -6.65 -31.17
CA ALA A 49 4.35 -6.80 -29.77
C ALA A 49 5.53 -7.76 -29.60
N ASP A 50 6.39 -7.50 -28.60
CA ASP A 50 7.42 -8.45 -28.14
C ASP A 50 6.78 -9.57 -27.30
N VAL A 51 5.69 -9.26 -26.56
CA VAL A 51 4.83 -10.22 -25.88
C VAL A 51 3.40 -10.06 -26.39
N PRO A 52 2.95 -10.93 -27.33
CA PRO A 52 1.61 -10.85 -27.90
C PRO A 52 0.51 -11.18 -26.86
N ARG A 53 -0.67 -10.59 -27.00
CA ARG A 53 -1.81 -10.74 -26.09
C ARG A 53 -2.21 -12.19 -25.78
N ALA A 54 -2.09 -13.11 -26.77
CA ALA A 54 -2.34 -14.53 -26.54
C ALA A 54 -1.29 -15.16 -25.60
N GLN A 55 -0.06 -14.69 -25.63
CA GLN A 55 0.97 -15.09 -24.65
C GLN A 55 0.69 -14.45 -23.29
N VAL A 56 0.32 -13.16 -23.25
CA VAL A 56 -0.07 -12.48 -22.00
C VAL A 56 -1.21 -13.25 -21.32
N ALA A 57 -2.25 -13.60 -22.05
CA ALA A 57 -3.37 -14.38 -21.50
C ALA A 57 -2.91 -15.72 -20.90
N ARG A 58 -2.08 -16.47 -21.63
CA ARG A 58 -1.56 -17.77 -21.14
C ARG A 58 -0.68 -17.64 -19.90
N GLU A 59 0.11 -16.61 -19.78
CA GLU A 59 0.92 -16.35 -18.57
C GLU A 59 0.05 -16.04 -17.35
N GLY A 60 -1.18 -15.50 -17.56
CA GLY A 60 -2.21 -15.36 -16.54
C GLY A 60 -3.02 -16.64 -16.26
N GLY A 61 -2.71 -17.75 -16.94
CA GLY A 61 -3.44 -19.02 -16.79
C GLY A 61 -4.72 -19.12 -17.62
N HIS A 62 -4.87 -18.27 -18.65
CA HIS A 62 -6.08 -18.22 -19.46
C HIS A 62 -5.77 -18.32 -20.97
N GLU A 63 -6.69 -18.88 -21.75
CA GLU A 63 -6.67 -18.74 -23.19
C GLU A 63 -7.34 -17.40 -23.59
N LEU A 64 -6.84 -16.75 -24.63
CA LEU A 64 -7.37 -15.46 -25.11
C LEU A 64 -8.87 -15.51 -25.43
N ASP A 65 -9.32 -16.60 -26.07
CA ASP A 65 -10.73 -16.80 -26.40
C ASP A 65 -11.64 -16.81 -25.16
N ARG A 66 -11.15 -17.35 -24.03
CA ARG A 66 -11.87 -17.32 -22.75
C ARG A 66 -11.98 -15.89 -22.21
N ILE A 67 -10.92 -15.09 -22.32
CA ILE A 67 -10.93 -13.68 -21.92
C ILE A 67 -11.93 -12.91 -22.79
N GLN A 68 -11.90 -13.14 -24.11
CA GLN A 68 -12.83 -12.50 -25.06
C GLN A 68 -14.29 -12.90 -24.84
N ALA A 69 -14.53 -14.11 -24.34
CA ALA A 69 -15.86 -14.63 -24.00
C ALA A 69 -16.29 -14.32 -22.55
N ALA A 70 -15.53 -13.55 -21.78
CA ALA A 70 -15.90 -13.16 -20.44
C ALA A 70 -17.23 -12.39 -20.42
N GLY A 71 -18.08 -12.67 -19.44
CA GLY A 71 -19.46 -12.18 -19.40
C GLY A 71 -19.62 -10.66 -19.29
N SER A 72 -18.53 -9.92 -19.07
CA SER A 72 -18.49 -8.46 -19.07
C SER A 72 -17.11 -7.95 -19.45
N ARG A 73 -17.06 -6.67 -19.85
CA ARG A 73 -15.79 -5.98 -20.14
C ARG A 73 -14.88 -5.90 -18.90
N GLY A 74 -15.45 -5.68 -17.72
CA GLY A 74 -14.71 -5.67 -16.45
C GLY A 74 -14.06 -7.03 -16.17
N ALA A 75 -14.81 -8.12 -16.29
CA ALA A 75 -14.27 -9.47 -16.11
C ALA A 75 -13.15 -9.81 -17.10
N ALA A 76 -13.26 -9.36 -18.35
CA ALA A 76 -12.21 -9.55 -19.35
C ALA A 76 -10.92 -8.77 -18.97
N VAL A 77 -11.07 -7.55 -18.46
CA VAL A 77 -9.94 -6.72 -17.97
C VAL A 77 -9.28 -7.38 -16.76
N GLU A 78 -10.03 -7.91 -15.82
CA GLU A 78 -9.49 -8.61 -14.64
C GLU A 78 -8.63 -9.82 -15.05
N LEU A 79 -9.13 -10.68 -15.93
CA LEU A 79 -8.39 -11.83 -16.43
C LEU A 79 -7.13 -11.44 -17.22
N MET A 80 -7.19 -10.39 -18.05
CA MET A 80 -6.04 -9.91 -18.79
C MET A 80 -5.00 -9.26 -17.84
N ALA A 81 -5.44 -8.61 -16.77
CA ALA A 81 -4.56 -8.01 -15.76
C ALA A 81 -3.68 -9.06 -15.06
N GLU A 82 -4.21 -10.26 -14.80
CA GLU A 82 -3.44 -11.39 -14.28
C GLU A 82 -2.28 -11.74 -15.22
N GLY A 83 -2.53 -11.74 -16.52
CA GLY A 83 -1.51 -12.00 -17.53
C GLY A 83 -0.45 -10.92 -17.62
N VAL A 84 -0.86 -9.65 -17.67
CA VAL A 84 0.09 -8.51 -17.70
C VAL A 84 0.99 -8.50 -16.46
N ARG A 85 0.40 -8.77 -15.30
CA ARG A 85 1.12 -8.92 -14.04
C ARG A 85 2.15 -10.04 -14.10
N ALA A 86 1.74 -11.24 -14.52
CA ALA A 86 2.61 -12.41 -14.61
C ALA A 86 3.81 -12.18 -15.53
N VAL A 87 3.59 -11.59 -16.72
CA VAL A 87 4.65 -11.23 -17.67
C VAL A 87 5.66 -10.27 -17.05
N CYS A 88 5.20 -9.19 -16.43
CA CYS A 88 6.11 -8.18 -15.86
C CYS A 88 6.90 -8.72 -14.67
N VAL A 89 6.28 -9.49 -13.78
CA VAL A 89 6.97 -10.14 -12.67
C VAL A 89 8.03 -11.12 -13.16
N ARG A 90 7.71 -11.97 -14.14
CA ARG A 90 8.68 -12.90 -14.75
C ARG A 90 9.85 -12.16 -15.37
N LEU A 91 9.60 -11.12 -16.19
CA LEU A 91 10.66 -10.34 -16.83
C LEU A 91 11.58 -9.67 -15.80
N TRP A 92 11.00 -9.19 -14.69
CA TRP A 92 11.77 -8.62 -13.59
C TRP A 92 12.64 -9.66 -12.89
N LEU A 93 12.09 -10.82 -12.55
CA LEU A 93 12.83 -11.94 -11.92
C LEU A 93 13.95 -12.46 -12.81
N GLU A 94 13.79 -12.40 -14.15
CA GLU A 94 14.81 -12.75 -15.13
C GLU A 94 15.88 -11.66 -15.32
N GLY A 95 15.78 -10.50 -14.65
CA GLY A 95 16.68 -9.35 -14.84
C GLY A 95 16.55 -8.69 -16.22
N ARG A 96 15.38 -8.77 -16.83
CA ARG A 96 15.05 -8.28 -18.17
C ARG A 96 14.08 -7.10 -18.15
N LEU A 97 13.82 -6.51 -16.98
CA LEU A 97 12.92 -5.38 -16.78
C LEU A 97 13.52 -4.40 -15.80
N ASP A 98 13.73 -3.15 -16.28
CA ASP A 98 14.27 -2.04 -15.49
C ASP A 98 13.24 -0.91 -15.27
N GLY A 99 12.04 -1.01 -15.87
CA GLY A 99 10.97 -0.04 -15.70
C GLY A 99 9.75 -0.36 -16.53
N VAL A 100 8.61 0.27 -16.19
CA VAL A 100 7.33 0.08 -16.86
C VAL A 100 6.72 1.42 -17.26
N LEU A 101 6.30 1.52 -18.51
CA LEU A 101 5.48 2.60 -19.05
C LEU A 101 4.19 2.03 -19.60
N CYS A 102 3.05 2.58 -19.18
CA CYS A 102 1.74 2.19 -19.69
C CYS A 102 1.02 3.39 -20.32
N LEU A 103 0.45 3.20 -21.49
CA LEU A 103 -0.46 4.15 -22.13
C LEU A 103 -1.87 3.55 -22.19
N GLY A 104 -2.84 4.21 -21.54
CA GLY A 104 -4.20 3.71 -21.55
C GLY A 104 -5.26 4.68 -21.07
N GLY A 105 -6.48 4.53 -21.58
CA GLY A 105 -7.69 5.05 -20.93
C GLY A 105 -7.92 4.38 -19.57
N ALA A 106 -9.11 4.50 -18.98
CA ALA A 106 -9.38 3.97 -17.66
C ALA A 106 -9.00 2.47 -17.52
N GLU A 107 -9.40 1.64 -18.48
CA GLU A 107 -9.15 0.19 -18.44
C GLU A 107 -7.69 -0.16 -18.78
N GLY A 108 -7.11 0.46 -19.81
CA GLY A 108 -5.71 0.25 -20.15
C GLY A 108 -4.77 0.67 -19.02
N ALA A 109 -5.10 1.75 -18.29
CA ALA A 109 -4.35 2.19 -17.12
C ALA A 109 -4.47 1.18 -15.96
N LEU A 110 -5.64 0.54 -15.75
CA LEU A 110 -5.81 -0.54 -14.76
C LEU A 110 -4.96 -1.77 -15.08
N LEU A 111 -4.85 -2.14 -16.36
CA LEU A 111 -3.97 -3.24 -16.81
C LEU A 111 -2.50 -2.92 -16.50
N GLY A 112 -2.05 -1.68 -16.78
CA GLY A 112 -0.71 -1.24 -16.42
C GLY A 112 -0.48 -1.19 -14.91
N ALA A 113 -1.46 -0.69 -14.14
CA ALA A 113 -1.39 -0.62 -12.70
C ALA A 113 -1.23 -2.01 -12.05
N ALA A 114 -1.97 -3.02 -12.56
CA ALA A 114 -1.87 -4.39 -12.07
C ALA A 114 -0.44 -4.97 -12.18
N ALA A 115 0.27 -4.66 -13.27
CA ALA A 115 1.68 -5.02 -13.40
C ALA A 115 2.57 -4.23 -12.44
N MET A 116 2.34 -2.92 -12.31
CA MET A 116 3.16 -2.01 -11.51
C MET A 116 3.05 -2.31 -10.02
N HIS A 117 1.86 -2.66 -9.52
CA HIS A 117 1.64 -3.03 -8.12
C HIS A 117 2.34 -4.35 -7.73
N ALA A 118 2.59 -5.23 -8.69
CA ALA A 118 3.28 -6.50 -8.44
C ALA A 118 4.82 -6.38 -8.49
N LEU A 119 5.34 -5.23 -8.89
CA LEU A 119 6.77 -4.97 -8.95
C LEU A 119 7.27 -4.25 -7.68
N PRO A 120 8.48 -4.54 -7.21
CA PRO A 120 9.02 -3.91 -6.01
C PRO A 120 9.03 -2.38 -6.07
N VAL A 121 8.97 -1.74 -4.91
CA VAL A 121 9.24 -0.31 -4.74
C VAL A 121 10.64 0.00 -5.28
N GLY A 122 10.79 1.14 -5.98
CA GLY A 122 12.04 1.55 -6.63
C GLY A 122 12.18 1.12 -8.09
N VAL A 123 11.41 0.14 -8.57
CA VAL A 123 11.30 -0.12 -10.02
C VAL A 123 10.52 1.03 -10.67
N PRO A 124 11.05 1.74 -11.67
CA PRO A 124 10.37 2.83 -12.34
C PRO A 124 9.01 2.44 -12.92
N LYS A 125 7.95 3.17 -12.54
CA LYS A 125 6.55 2.89 -12.88
C LYS A 125 5.87 4.17 -13.33
N LEU A 126 5.38 4.23 -14.56
CA LEU A 126 4.70 5.40 -15.10
C LEU A 126 3.47 5.02 -15.94
N ILE A 127 2.34 5.65 -15.63
CA ILE A 127 1.08 5.53 -16.38
C ILE A 127 0.78 6.87 -17.04
N VAL A 128 0.50 6.87 -18.35
CA VAL A 128 -0.08 7.99 -19.08
C VAL A 128 -1.57 7.72 -19.30
N SER A 129 -2.45 8.59 -18.78
CA SER A 129 -3.89 8.37 -18.89
C SER A 129 -4.69 9.68 -18.92
N PRO A 130 -5.76 9.78 -19.74
CA PRO A 130 -6.72 10.88 -19.66
C PRO A 130 -7.59 10.81 -18.39
N SER A 131 -7.63 9.66 -17.73
CA SER A 131 -8.37 9.45 -16.48
C SER A 131 -7.58 9.84 -15.22
N ALA A 132 -6.41 10.47 -15.39
CA ALA A 132 -5.54 10.89 -14.29
C ALA A 132 -6.04 12.15 -13.55
N SER A 133 -7.14 12.76 -13.97
CA SER A 133 -7.72 13.96 -13.36
C SER A 133 -9.23 13.85 -13.17
N GLY A 134 -9.84 14.83 -12.51
CA GLY A 134 -11.27 14.93 -12.24
C GLY A 134 -11.60 14.58 -10.78
N ARG A 135 -12.85 14.18 -10.52
CA ARG A 135 -13.34 13.89 -9.16
C ARG A 135 -12.94 12.51 -8.63
N ARG A 136 -12.34 11.67 -9.46
CA ARG A 136 -11.89 10.33 -9.06
C ARG A 136 -10.50 10.41 -8.47
N ALA A 137 -10.31 9.75 -7.34
CA ALA A 137 -9.00 9.59 -6.73
C ALA A 137 -8.08 8.71 -7.60
N PHE A 138 -6.77 8.93 -7.53
CA PHE A 138 -5.75 8.11 -8.21
C PHE A 138 -5.60 6.69 -7.62
N GLY A 139 -6.36 6.34 -6.58
CA GLY A 139 -6.26 5.09 -5.85
C GLY A 139 -6.15 3.84 -6.72
N PRO A 140 -7.01 3.64 -7.75
CA PRO A 140 -6.92 2.45 -8.60
C PRO A 140 -5.62 2.32 -9.41
N PHE A 141 -4.91 3.42 -9.67
CA PHE A 141 -3.66 3.41 -10.45
C PHE A 141 -2.42 3.39 -9.56
N VAL A 142 -2.45 4.12 -8.45
CA VAL A 142 -1.32 4.26 -7.54
C VAL A 142 -1.33 3.18 -6.47
N GLY A 143 -2.48 2.93 -5.84
CA GLY A 143 -2.61 1.97 -4.75
C GLY A 143 -1.58 2.23 -3.65
N GLU A 144 -0.85 1.20 -3.29
CA GLU A 144 0.20 1.21 -2.27
C GLU A 144 1.61 1.27 -2.88
N SER A 145 1.71 1.47 -4.20
CA SER A 145 2.96 1.44 -4.96
C SER A 145 3.43 2.85 -5.38
N ASP A 146 4.71 2.98 -5.64
CA ASP A 146 5.38 4.21 -6.10
C ASP A 146 5.13 4.50 -7.59
N VAL A 147 3.86 4.53 -8.01
CA VAL A 147 3.44 4.78 -9.40
C VAL A 147 3.36 6.27 -9.70
N LEU A 148 4.04 6.70 -10.75
CA LEU A 148 3.88 8.04 -11.32
C LEU A 148 2.74 8.04 -12.34
N VAL A 149 1.77 8.95 -12.18
CA VAL A 149 0.64 9.12 -13.11
C VAL A 149 0.78 10.46 -13.83
N LEU A 150 0.89 10.40 -15.16
CA LEU A 150 0.95 11.56 -16.03
C LEU A 150 -0.38 11.74 -16.78
N HIS A 151 -1.02 12.89 -16.58
CA HIS A 151 -2.25 13.23 -17.30
C HIS A 151 -1.95 13.48 -18.78
N SER A 152 -2.65 12.76 -19.68
CA SER A 152 -2.44 12.91 -21.12
C SER A 152 -2.99 14.23 -21.70
N VAL A 153 -3.77 14.98 -20.91
CA VAL A 153 -4.44 16.24 -21.29
C VAL A 153 -5.52 16.04 -22.35
N VAL A 154 -5.20 15.30 -23.39
CA VAL A 154 -6.10 14.86 -24.46
C VAL A 154 -6.34 13.36 -24.39
N ASP A 155 -7.37 12.88 -25.07
CA ASP A 155 -7.53 11.42 -25.20
C ASP A 155 -6.32 10.81 -25.95
N ILE A 156 -5.98 9.57 -25.60
CA ILE A 156 -4.94 8.81 -26.29
C ILE A 156 -5.57 8.25 -27.58
N LEU A 157 -5.71 9.14 -28.57
CA LEU A 157 -6.28 8.84 -29.88
C LEU A 157 -5.62 9.72 -30.95
N GLY A 158 -4.69 9.13 -31.69
CA GLY A 158 -3.88 9.81 -32.69
C GLY A 158 -2.71 10.61 -32.13
N LEU A 159 -1.73 10.84 -32.99
CA LEU A 159 -0.45 11.49 -32.67
C LEU A 159 -0.49 13.01 -32.94
N ASN A 160 -1.37 13.75 -32.27
CA ASN A 160 -1.40 15.20 -32.33
C ASN A 160 -0.22 15.82 -31.56
N PRO A 161 0.08 17.14 -31.77
CA PRO A 161 1.24 17.79 -31.11
C PRO A 161 1.21 17.74 -29.58
N ILE A 162 0.04 17.79 -28.94
CA ILE A 162 -0.12 17.71 -27.47
C ILE A 162 0.21 16.29 -27.01
N ALA A 163 -0.36 15.27 -27.65
CA ALA A 163 -0.11 13.87 -27.33
C ALA A 163 1.40 13.55 -27.48
N ARG A 164 2.05 13.97 -28.57
CA ARG A 164 3.50 13.79 -28.77
C ARG A 164 4.30 14.40 -27.63
N ALA A 165 4.03 15.65 -27.26
CA ALA A 165 4.76 16.30 -26.17
C ALA A 165 4.62 15.57 -24.83
N VAL A 166 3.42 15.06 -24.52
CA VAL A 166 3.19 14.27 -23.29
C VAL A 166 3.90 12.92 -23.37
N PHE A 167 3.83 12.22 -24.50
CA PHE A 167 4.49 10.92 -24.69
C PHE A 167 6.00 11.03 -24.66
N ASP A 168 6.58 12.08 -25.24
CA ASP A 168 8.01 12.37 -25.17
C ASP A 168 8.48 12.59 -23.73
N ASN A 169 7.70 13.36 -22.96
CA ASN A 169 7.97 13.57 -21.53
C ASN A 169 7.89 12.26 -20.73
N ALA A 170 6.87 11.43 -20.98
CA ALA A 170 6.72 10.13 -20.33
C ALA A 170 7.89 9.19 -20.63
N ALA A 171 8.27 9.09 -21.92
CA ALA A 171 9.41 8.27 -22.35
C ALA A 171 10.72 8.77 -21.73
N ALA A 172 10.96 10.08 -21.72
CA ALA A 172 12.15 10.67 -21.11
C ALA A 172 12.20 10.44 -19.60
N ALA A 173 11.06 10.57 -18.92
CA ALA A 173 10.96 10.36 -17.47
C ALA A 173 11.29 8.90 -17.10
N VAL A 174 10.61 7.92 -17.71
CA VAL A 174 10.86 6.50 -17.38
C VAL A 174 12.26 6.05 -17.77
N ALA A 175 12.79 6.53 -18.89
CA ALA A 175 14.15 6.23 -19.32
C ALA A 175 15.21 6.83 -18.37
N GLY A 176 14.98 8.04 -17.87
CA GLY A 176 15.83 8.68 -16.86
C GLY A 176 15.79 7.93 -15.54
N MET A 177 14.60 7.63 -15.03
CA MET A 177 14.41 6.84 -13.82
C MET A 177 15.11 5.47 -13.91
N ALA A 178 14.97 4.77 -15.03
CA ALA A 178 15.55 3.44 -15.20
C ALA A 178 17.09 3.44 -15.30
N ARG A 179 17.72 4.54 -15.71
CA ARG A 179 19.19 4.68 -15.68
C ARG A 179 19.73 4.89 -14.26
N GLU A 180 18.95 5.61 -13.43
CA GLU A 180 19.34 5.95 -12.07
C GLU A 180 18.82 4.93 -11.04
N ALA A 181 17.89 4.05 -11.45
CA ALA A 181 17.34 3.03 -10.57
C ALA A 181 18.46 2.08 -10.11
N GLY A 182 18.99 2.39 -8.95
CA GLY A 182 19.87 1.50 -8.20
C GLY A 182 19.06 0.43 -7.49
N SER A 183 19.73 -0.59 -6.96
CA SER A 183 19.14 -1.64 -6.14
C SER A 183 18.71 -1.11 -4.73
N ALA A 184 17.95 -0.01 -4.69
CA ALA A 184 17.60 0.68 -3.45
C ALA A 184 16.87 -0.23 -2.45
N VAL A 185 16.04 -1.16 -2.94
CA VAL A 185 15.31 -2.11 -2.07
C VAL A 185 16.19 -3.30 -1.65
N ALA A 186 17.22 -3.65 -2.43
CA ALA A 186 18.15 -4.72 -2.05
C ALA A 186 19.00 -4.39 -0.79
N GLY A 187 19.07 -3.12 -0.40
CA GLY A 187 19.76 -2.67 0.82
C GLY A 187 18.92 -2.76 2.10
N LEU A 188 17.62 -2.98 2.01
CA LEU A 188 16.72 -3.02 3.17
C LEU A 188 16.70 -4.39 3.89
N ALA A 189 17.27 -5.43 3.29
CA ALA A 189 17.21 -6.78 3.87
C ALA A 189 18.04 -6.92 5.15
N GLY A 190 17.39 -7.29 6.24
CA GLY A 190 18.01 -7.79 7.47
C GLY A 190 17.99 -6.87 8.69
N THR A 191 17.82 -5.55 8.54
CA THR A 191 17.80 -4.60 9.69
C THR A 191 16.62 -3.63 9.67
N SER A 192 15.84 -3.60 8.58
CA SER A 192 14.72 -2.67 8.42
C SER A 192 13.51 -3.07 9.22
N VAL A 193 12.97 -2.14 10.03
CA VAL A 193 11.82 -2.33 10.91
C VAL A 193 10.68 -1.43 10.48
N GLY A 194 9.54 -2.00 10.09
CA GLY A 194 8.36 -1.22 9.77
C GLY A 194 7.71 -0.64 11.02
N ILE A 195 7.37 0.66 10.99
CA ILE A 195 6.64 1.31 12.09
C ILE A 195 5.48 2.11 11.53
N THR A 196 4.25 1.84 11.97
CA THR A 196 3.09 2.65 11.60
C THR A 196 2.97 3.89 12.48
N MET A 197 2.55 5.01 11.89
CA MET A 197 2.42 6.30 12.55
C MET A 197 1.24 7.10 12.01
N LEU A 198 0.63 7.89 12.87
CA LEU A 198 -0.25 9.03 12.52
C LEU A 198 0.18 10.26 13.30
N GLY A 199 -0.31 11.45 12.93
CA GLY A 199 -0.01 12.69 13.65
C GLY A 199 -0.22 12.55 15.16
N HIS A 200 -1.25 11.83 15.57
CA HIS A 200 -1.64 11.58 16.96
C HIS A 200 -0.72 10.62 17.76
N THR A 201 0.20 9.92 17.10
CA THR A 201 1.20 9.03 17.75
C THR A 201 2.64 9.44 17.44
N THR A 202 2.84 10.54 16.72
CA THR A 202 4.16 11.02 16.31
C THR A 202 5.17 11.13 17.45
N PRO A 203 4.85 11.69 18.65
CA PRO A 203 5.82 11.82 19.73
C PRO A 203 6.45 10.50 20.15
N ALA A 204 5.60 9.47 20.34
CA ALA A 204 6.06 8.14 20.73
C ALA A 204 6.85 7.45 19.62
N VAL A 205 6.36 7.47 18.39
CA VAL A 205 7.02 6.82 17.25
C VAL A 205 8.39 7.41 16.97
N MET A 206 8.57 8.74 17.08
CA MET A 206 9.87 9.37 16.91
C MET A 206 10.87 8.93 18.00
N ARG A 207 10.40 8.66 19.21
CA ARG A 207 11.23 8.15 20.31
C ARG A 207 11.63 6.69 20.08
N ILE A 208 10.68 5.85 19.66
CA ILE A 208 10.92 4.45 19.29
C ILE A 208 11.93 4.39 18.15
N ARG A 209 11.71 5.17 17.09
CA ARG A 209 12.64 5.31 15.96
C ARG A 209 14.08 5.56 16.46
N ALA A 210 14.28 6.58 17.27
CA ALA A 210 15.60 6.92 17.79
C ALA A 210 16.21 5.80 18.66
N ALA A 211 15.40 5.02 19.39
CA ALA A 211 15.87 3.88 20.15
C ALA A 211 16.34 2.72 19.26
N LEU A 212 15.57 2.40 18.21
CA LEU A 212 15.92 1.35 17.25
C LEU A 212 17.14 1.71 16.41
N GLU A 213 17.27 2.98 15.97
CA GLU A 213 18.47 3.48 15.27
C GLU A 213 19.73 3.31 16.12
N ARG A 214 19.67 3.65 17.43
CA ARG A 214 20.79 3.42 18.36
C ARG A 214 21.16 1.96 18.53
N ALA A 215 20.19 1.06 18.37
CA ALA A 215 20.40 -0.39 18.44
C ALA A 215 20.89 -1.00 17.10
N GLY A 216 21.08 -0.17 16.05
CA GLY A 216 21.59 -0.61 14.75
C GLY A 216 20.53 -1.10 13.78
N HIS A 217 19.24 -0.86 14.07
CA HIS A 217 18.16 -1.12 13.13
C HIS A 217 17.90 0.09 12.22
N GLU A 218 17.21 -0.14 11.11
CA GLU A 218 16.76 0.91 10.17
C GLU A 218 15.23 1.03 10.24
N PRO A 219 14.67 1.95 11.04
CA PRO A 219 13.22 2.14 11.13
C PRO A 219 12.66 2.80 9.87
N VAL A 220 11.65 2.17 9.27
CA VAL A 220 10.89 2.68 8.12
C VAL A 220 9.49 3.07 8.59
N ILE A 221 9.14 4.36 8.47
CA ILE A 221 7.88 4.90 8.99
C ILE A 221 6.80 4.90 7.92
N PHE A 222 5.64 4.31 8.24
CA PHE A 222 4.48 4.21 7.37
C PHE A 222 3.32 5.04 7.95
N HIS A 223 2.73 5.90 7.12
CA HIS A 223 1.63 6.75 7.53
C HIS A 223 0.29 5.98 7.49
N ALA A 224 -0.24 5.63 8.66
CA ALA A 224 -1.43 4.78 8.83
C ALA A 224 -2.75 5.52 8.47
N ASN A 225 -2.87 5.92 7.20
CA ASN A 225 -3.97 6.71 6.65
C ASN A 225 -4.81 5.97 5.58
N GLY A 226 -4.85 4.65 5.64
CA GLY A 226 -5.53 3.80 4.65
C GLY A 226 -4.61 3.19 3.60
N VAL A 227 -3.35 3.67 3.54
CA VAL A 227 -2.36 3.21 2.56
C VAL A 227 -1.08 2.71 3.24
N GLY A 228 -0.65 3.37 4.32
CA GLY A 228 0.66 3.09 4.92
C GLY A 228 0.74 1.73 5.61
N GLY A 229 -0.28 1.29 6.33
CA GLY A 229 -0.33 -0.05 6.92
C GLY A 229 -0.23 -1.15 5.86
N PRO A 230 -1.09 -1.15 4.83
CA PRO A 230 -0.99 -2.05 3.69
C PRO A 230 0.37 -2.01 2.98
N ALA A 231 0.95 -0.83 2.77
CA ALA A 231 2.28 -0.70 2.16
C ALA A 231 3.38 -1.34 3.03
N MET A 232 3.32 -1.18 4.36
CA MET A 232 4.21 -1.87 5.30
C MET A 232 4.07 -3.39 5.17
N GLU A 233 2.84 -3.90 5.13
CA GLU A 233 2.58 -5.33 5.01
C GLU A 233 3.00 -5.87 3.64
N GLY A 234 2.84 -5.11 2.56
CA GLY A 234 3.37 -5.46 1.25
C GLY A 234 4.90 -5.62 1.25
N LEU A 235 5.63 -4.72 1.92
CA LEU A 235 7.08 -4.84 2.09
C LEU A 235 7.48 -6.00 3.02
N ALA A 236 6.67 -6.29 4.04
CA ALA A 236 6.85 -7.46 4.88
C ALA A 236 6.72 -8.76 4.07
N ALA A 237 5.69 -8.87 3.23
CA ALA A 237 5.49 -10.00 2.32
C ALA A 237 6.62 -10.15 1.30
N ALA A 238 7.19 -9.05 0.83
CA ALA A 238 8.34 -9.04 -0.08
C ALA A 238 9.67 -9.37 0.61
N GLY A 239 9.70 -9.59 1.94
CA GLY A 239 10.91 -9.88 2.70
C GLY A 239 11.84 -8.67 2.87
N ALA A 240 11.33 -7.45 2.67
CA ALA A 240 12.09 -6.20 2.82
C ALA A 240 12.16 -5.71 4.27
N LEU A 241 11.37 -6.27 5.17
CA LEU A 241 11.36 -5.95 6.59
C LEU A 241 11.81 -7.15 7.42
N SER A 242 12.53 -6.90 8.51
CA SER A 242 12.96 -7.90 9.48
C SER A 242 12.01 -8.03 10.69
N GLY A 243 11.10 -7.09 10.85
CA GLY A 243 10.09 -7.07 11.91
C GLY A 243 9.24 -5.81 11.84
N VAL A 244 8.25 -5.73 12.72
CA VAL A 244 7.24 -4.68 12.70
C VAL A 244 6.97 -4.15 14.12
N VAL A 245 6.86 -2.84 14.26
CA VAL A 245 6.22 -2.17 15.39
C VAL A 245 4.96 -1.50 14.87
N ASP A 246 3.85 -2.23 14.88
CA ASP A 246 2.57 -1.68 14.41
C ASP A 246 1.95 -0.84 15.53
N TYR A 247 2.39 0.42 15.59
CA TYR A 247 2.08 1.34 16.68
C TYR A 247 0.74 2.04 16.52
N THR A 248 0.19 2.06 15.30
CA THR A 248 -0.99 2.86 14.96
C THR A 248 -1.97 2.04 14.14
N LEU A 249 -3.09 1.65 14.78
CA LEU A 249 -4.10 0.76 14.20
C LEU A 249 -5.37 1.50 13.72
N SER A 250 -5.31 2.83 13.54
CA SER A 250 -6.46 3.65 13.12
C SER A 250 -7.17 3.14 11.86
N GLU A 251 -6.42 2.51 10.95
CA GLU A 251 -6.94 1.92 9.72
C GLU A 251 -7.98 0.83 9.98
N LEU A 252 -7.86 0.10 11.10
CA LEU A 252 -8.85 -0.92 11.49
C LEU A 252 -10.14 -0.29 12.01
N ALA A 253 -10.04 0.78 12.82
CA ALA A 253 -11.19 1.56 13.27
C ALA A 253 -11.96 2.16 12.07
N ASN A 254 -11.21 2.70 11.10
CA ASN A 254 -11.78 3.22 9.86
C ASN A 254 -12.43 2.11 9.01
N SER A 255 -11.85 0.92 8.94
CA SER A 255 -12.43 -0.20 8.18
C SER A 255 -13.71 -0.73 8.81
N LEU A 256 -13.83 -0.68 10.13
CA LEU A 256 -15.03 -1.10 10.86
C LEU A 256 -16.23 -0.17 10.55
N LEU A 257 -15.99 1.14 10.40
CA LEU A 257 -17.01 2.18 10.30
C LEU A 257 -17.02 2.90 8.94
N ASP A 258 -16.40 2.32 7.91
CA ASP A 258 -16.30 2.89 6.55
C ASP A 258 -15.75 4.34 6.55
N GLY A 259 -14.72 4.56 7.36
CA GLY A 259 -14.02 5.83 7.45
C GLY A 259 -13.07 6.07 6.28
N LEU A 260 -12.59 7.32 6.14
CA LEU A 260 -11.73 7.73 5.01
C LEU A 260 -10.37 7.00 4.95
N HIS A 261 -9.90 6.46 6.07
CA HIS A 261 -8.66 5.70 6.16
C HIS A 261 -8.89 4.19 6.21
N ALA A 262 -10.05 3.71 5.73
CA ALA A 262 -10.35 2.28 5.64
C ALA A 262 -9.37 1.55 4.71
N THR A 263 -9.04 0.31 5.08
CA THR A 263 -8.13 -0.56 4.33
C THR A 263 -8.81 -1.88 3.95
N GLY A 264 -8.11 -2.70 3.19
CA GLY A 264 -8.54 -4.06 2.88
C GLY A 264 -8.52 -5.01 4.10
N PRO A 265 -9.08 -6.22 3.95
CA PRO A 265 -9.20 -7.22 5.03
C PRO A 265 -7.86 -7.76 5.52
N GLU A 266 -6.80 -7.63 4.74
CA GLU A 266 -5.47 -8.20 5.03
C GLU A 266 -4.67 -7.41 6.08
N ARG A 267 -5.07 -6.18 6.40
CA ARG A 267 -4.40 -5.32 7.38
C ARG A 267 -4.24 -6.03 8.74
N LEU A 268 -3.03 -6.01 9.31
CA LEU A 268 -2.62 -6.69 10.54
C LEU A 268 -2.54 -8.24 10.43
N ARG A 269 -2.54 -8.81 9.22
CA ARG A 269 -2.46 -10.27 8.99
C ARG A 269 -1.14 -10.67 8.33
N VAL A 270 -0.67 -9.87 7.36
CA VAL A 270 0.39 -10.28 6.42
C VAL A 270 1.74 -10.47 7.12
N ALA A 271 2.17 -9.53 7.95
CA ALA A 271 3.43 -9.64 8.70
C ALA A 271 3.46 -10.91 9.57
N GLY A 272 2.34 -11.19 10.27
CA GLY A 272 2.18 -12.40 11.07
C GLY A 272 2.19 -13.69 10.26
N ALA A 273 1.51 -13.72 9.12
CA ALA A 273 1.49 -14.86 8.21
C ALA A 273 2.88 -15.20 7.64
N HIS A 274 3.76 -14.19 7.48
CA HIS A 274 5.16 -14.35 7.05
C HIS A 274 6.13 -14.64 8.19
N GLY A 275 5.63 -14.80 9.41
CA GLY A 275 6.45 -15.18 10.57
C GLY A 275 7.34 -14.07 11.13
N LEU A 276 7.10 -12.81 10.76
CA LEU A 276 7.88 -11.69 11.27
C LEU A 276 7.59 -11.42 12.75
N PRO A 277 8.61 -11.04 13.54
CA PRO A 277 8.41 -10.57 14.89
C PRO A 277 7.64 -9.25 14.90
N GLN A 278 6.61 -9.16 15.76
CA GLN A 278 5.72 -8.03 15.82
C GLN A 278 5.50 -7.52 17.24
N VAL A 279 5.64 -6.22 17.43
CA VAL A 279 5.10 -5.52 18.60
C VAL A 279 3.92 -4.67 18.15
N ILE A 280 2.78 -4.85 18.80
CA ILE A 280 1.52 -4.22 18.46
C ILE A 280 1.11 -3.26 19.56
N VAL A 281 0.78 -2.03 19.18
CA VAL A 281 0.24 -1.00 20.06
C VAL A 281 -1.04 -0.45 19.46
N PRO A 282 -2.16 -0.39 20.21
CA PRO A 282 -3.43 0.10 19.69
C PRO A 282 -3.52 1.63 19.64
N GLY A 283 -2.50 2.29 19.07
CA GLY A 283 -2.54 3.74 18.88
C GLY A 283 -3.63 4.15 17.89
N CYS A 284 -4.35 5.21 18.19
CA CYS A 284 -5.42 5.80 17.36
C CYS A 284 -6.56 4.82 17.01
N VAL A 285 -6.89 3.87 17.88
CA VAL A 285 -8.08 3.02 17.73
C VAL A 285 -9.36 3.71 18.20
N ASP A 286 -9.21 4.82 18.89
CA ASP A 286 -10.27 5.60 19.54
C ASP A 286 -11.15 6.39 18.57
N PHE A 287 -10.72 6.59 17.32
CA PHE A 287 -11.46 7.37 16.32
C PHE A 287 -11.38 6.79 14.91
N PHE A 288 -12.33 7.19 14.07
CA PHE A 288 -12.28 7.03 12.62
C PHE A 288 -12.40 8.38 11.92
N ASN A 289 -11.88 8.46 10.69
CA ASN A 289 -11.80 9.70 9.93
C ASN A 289 -13.02 9.91 9.05
N GLN A 290 -13.63 11.10 9.15
CA GLN A 290 -14.72 11.56 8.30
C GLN A 290 -14.33 12.87 7.61
N GLY A 291 -15.16 13.32 6.65
CA GLY A 291 -14.97 14.58 5.92
C GLY A 291 -15.09 15.83 6.77
N ALA A 292 -15.25 16.97 6.10
CA ALA A 292 -15.48 18.26 6.75
C ALA A 292 -16.69 18.19 7.72
N PRO A 293 -16.70 18.96 8.82
CA PRO A 293 -17.76 18.90 9.83
C PRO A 293 -19.18 19.05 9.27
N GLU A 294 -19.35 19.90 8.27
CA GLU A 294 -20.64 20.12 7.60
C GLU A 294 -21.10 18.93 6.73
N THR A 295 -20.19 18.03 6.38
CA THR A 295 -20.47 16.85 5.56
C THR A 295 -20.72 15.59 6.39
N LEU A 296 -20.59 15.68 7.72
CA LEU A 296 -20.80 14.54 8.61
C LEU A 296 -22.20 13.94 8.44
N PRO A 297 -22.31 12.59 8.29
CA PRO A 297 -23.57 11.87 8.37
C PRO A 297 -24.34 12.21 9.65
N ALA A 298 -25.66 12.18 9.59
CA ALA A 298 -26.52 12.59 10.71
C ALA A 298 -26.26 11.80 11.99
N GLU A 299 -25.97 10.53 11.85
CA GLU A 299 -25.66 9.60 12.95
C GLU A 299 -24.37 9.96 13.71
N TYR A 300 -23.43 10.67 13.07
CA TYR A 300 -22.14 11.02 13.69
C TYR A 300 -22.10 12.41 14.29
N ARG A 301 -23.06 13.29 13.95
CA ARG A 301 -23.07 14.71 14.38
C ARG A 301 -23.17 14.92 15.88
N ALA A 302 -23.79 13.95 16.60
CA ALA A 302 -23.96 14.00 18.04
C ALA A 302 -22.84 13.33 18.82
N ARG A 303 -21.91 12.65 18.14
CA ARG A 303 -20.80 11.93 18.78
C ARG A 303 -19.69 12.89 19.22
N ARG A 304 -18.88 12.47 20.17
CA ARG A 304 -17.61 13.12 20.45
C ARG A 304 -16.79 13.19 19.16
N SER A 305 -16.22 14.34 18.88
CA SER A 305 -15.43 14.52 17.66
C SER A 305 -14.38 15.60 17.83
N TYR A 306 -13.26 15.41 17.17
CA TYR A 306 -12.15 16.36 17.13
C TYR A 306 -12.07 16.97 15.75
N TYR A 307 -12.14 18.33 15.67
CA TYR A 307 -11.94 19.06 14.42
C TYR A 307 -10.46 19.06 14.06
N HIS A 308 -10.07 18.23 13.12
CA HIS A 308 -8.67 18.08 12.73
C HIS A 308 -8.22 19.17 11.75
N ASN A 309 -9.01 19.41 10.70
CA ASN A 309 -8.78 20.47 9.71
C ASN A 309 -10.04 20.69 8.84
N PRO A 310 -10.04 21.68 7.90
CA PRO A 310 -11.23 22.00 7.09
C PRO A 310 -11.83 20.85 6.27
N VAL A 311 -11.10 19.76 6.08
CA VAL A 311 -11.54 18.61 5.24
C VAL A 311 -11.59 17.30 6.01
N ALA A 312 -11.30 17.30 7.33
CA ALA A 312 -11.25 16.09 8.13
C ALA A 312 -11.73 16.31 9.57
N THR A 313 -12.60 15.42 10.02
CA THR A 313 -13.10 15.31 11.39
C THR A 313 -12.81 13.91 11.91
N LEU A 314 -12.26 13.82 13.14
CA LEU A 314 -12.08 12.54 13.84
C LEU A 314 -13.33 12.30 14.67
N VAL A 315 -14.01 11.19 14.45
CA VAL A 315 -15.22 10.82 15.16
C VAL A 315 -14.91 9.68 16.11
N ARG A 316 -15.26 9.84 17.39
CA ARG A 316 -15.02 8.86 18.45
C ARG A 316 -15.85 7.58 18.25
N LEU A 317 -15.26 6.42 18.47
CA LEU A 317 -15.98 5.16 18.55
C LEU A 317 -16.75 5.05 19.86
N GLU A 318 -17.95 4.45 19.78
CA GLU A 318 -18.76 4.11 20.93
C GLU A 318 -18.28 2.80 21.61
N PRO A 319 -18.63 2.53 22.88
CA PRO A 319 -18.14 1.36 23.61
C PRO A 319 -18.34 0.01 22.91
N ASP A 320 -19.49 -0.20 22.28
CA ASP A 320 -19.78 -1.44 21.56
C ASP A 320 -18.88 -1.58 20.32
N GLU A 321 -18.65 -0.48 19.59
CA GLU A 321 -17.76 -0.44 18.43
C GLU A 321 -16.31 -0.67 18.83
N MET A 322 -15.89 -0.13 19.98
CA MET A 322 -14.56 -0.35 20.53
C MET A 322 -14.35 -1.81 20.94
N ALA A 323 -15.36 -2.44 21.54
CA ALA A 323 -15.33 -3.88 21.85
C ALA A 323 -15.26 -4.73 20.58
N ASP A 324 -16.04 -4.38 19.54
CA ASP A 324 -15.96 -5.06 18.23
C ASP A 324 -14.57 -4.94 17.62
N LEU A 325 -13.98 -3.75 17.67
CA LEU A 325 -12.63 -3.52 17.17
C LEU A 325 -11.58 -4.33 17.96
N GLY A 326 -11.71 -4.42 19.29
CA GLY A 326 -10.84 -5.26 20.12
C GLY A 326 -10.87 -6.73 19.69
N ARG A 327 -12.07 -7.26 19.41
CA ARG A 327 -12.25 -8.64 18.89
C ARG A 327 -11.61 -8.81 17.51
N VAL A 328 -11.77 -7.85 16.61
CA VAL A 328 -11.16 -7.88 15.25
C VAL A 328 -9.64 -7.89 15.34
N VAL A 329 -9.06 -7.07 16.22
CA VAL A 329 -7.60 -7.04 16.43
C VAL A 329 -7.11 -8.38 16.97
N ALA A 330 -7.75 -8.93 18.00
CA ALA A 330 -7.39 -10.23 18.57
C ALA A 330 -7.49 -11.37 17.53
N GLU A 331 -8.59 -11.43 16.76
CA GLU A 331 -8.79 -12.43 15.73
C GLU A 331 -7.62 -12.42 14.71
N ARG A 332 -7.26 -11.24 14.22
CA ARG A 332 -6.17 -11.11 13.22
C ARG A 332 -4.80 -11.49 13.80
N LEU A 333 -4.50 -11.09 15.01
CA LEU A 333 -3.26 -11.45 15.69
C LEU A 333 -3.15 -12.95 16.01
N ASN A 334 -4.27 -13.60 16.27
CA ASN A 334 -4.33 -15.04 16.51
C ASN A 334 -3.95 -15.88 15.28
N GLU A 335 -3.96 -15.32 14.08
CA GLU A 335 -3.51 -15.97 12.85
C GLU A 335 -1.98 -15.94 12.66
N ALA A 336 -1.28 -15.12 13.46
CA ALA A 336 0.17 -14.94 13.32
C ALA A 336 0.94 -16.26 13.58
N ARG A 337 1.94 -16.51 12.75
CA ARG A 337 2.86 -17.65 12.85
C ARG A 337 4.18 -17.28 13.53
N GLY A 338 4.54 -15.99 13.47
CA GLY A 338 5.72 -15.45 14.13
C GLY A 338 5.43 -14.98 15.56
N PRO A 339 6.45 -14.55 16.30
CA PRO A 339 6.29 -14.04 17.63
C PRO A 339 5.56 -12.69 17.63
N VAL A 340 4.52 -12.58 18.45
CA VAL A 340 3.73 -11.36 18.64
C VAL A 340 3.76 -10.97 20.11
N ARG A 341 3.84 -9.67 20.37
CA ARG A 341 3.66 -9.07 21.69
C ARG A 341 2.74 -7.86 21.59
N VAL A 342 1.77 -7.77 22.44
CA VAL A 342 0.81 -6.65 22.48
C VAL A 342 1.08 -5.80 23.72
N LEU A 343 1.30 -4.50 23.55
CA LEU A 343 1.38 -3.52 24.64
C LEU A 343 0.25 -2.51 24.47
N ALA A 344 -0.59 -2.34 25.46
CA ALA A 344 -1.69 -1.40 25.41
C ALA A 344 -1.61 -0.37 26.56
N PRO A 345 -1.71 0.93 26.26
CA PRO A 345 -1.84 1.97 27.27
C PRO A 345 -3.28 1.99 27.81
N SER A 346 -3.47 2.29 29.10
CA SER A 346 -4.80 2.37 29.73
C SER A 346 -5.36 3.79 29.84
N LEU A 347 -4.54 4.83 29.54
CA LEU A 347 -4.89 6.24 29.73
C LEU A 347 -5.02 7.02 28.41
N GLY A 348 -5.50 6.34 27.36
CA GLY A 348 -5.82 6.93 26.06
C GLY A 348 -4.88 6.52 24.91
N PHE A 349 -5.46 6.49 23.72
CA PHE A 349 -4.86 5.93 22.50
C PHE A 349 -4.43 6.98 21.49
N SER A 350 -4.76 8.27 21.69
CA SER A 350 -4.38 9.36 20.77
C SER A 350 -4.12 10.67 21.51
N LEU A 351 -3.53 11.66 20.85
CA LEU A 351 -3.32 13.01 21.44
C LEU A 351 -4.62 13.68 21.90
N ALA A 352 -5.77 13.36 21.30
CA ALA A 352 -7.05 13.93 21.65
C ALA A 352 -7.81 13.08 22.70
N ASP A 353 -7.33 11.89 23.00
CA ASP A 353 -7.87 10.94 23.97
C ASP A 353 -7.09 11.03 25.28
N VAL A 354 -7.25 12.17 25.95
CA VAL A 354 -6.66 12.51 27.25
C VAL A 354 -7.71 13.13 28.14
N GLU A 355 -7.55 13.06 29.45
CA GLU A 355 -8.53 13.63 30.39
C GLU A 355 -8.84 15.10 30.05
N GLY A 356 -10.12 15.38 29.82
CA GLY A 356 -10.59 16.71 29.36
C GLY A 356 -10.45 16.98 27.87
N GLY A 357 -9.90 16.04 27.08
CA GLY A 357 -9.80 16.14 25.62
C GLY A 357 -11.11 15.81 24.92
N ASP A 358 -11.22 16.21 23.64
CA ASP A 358 -12.45 16.07 22.84
C ASP A 358 -12.86 14.62 22.59
N LEU A 359 -11.89 13.68 22.57
CA LEU A 359 -12.13 12.24 22.33
C LEU A 359 -12.08 11.41 23.61
N TRP A 360 -11.87 12.02 24.79
CA TRP A 360 -11.77 11.30 26.05
C TRP A 360 -13.03 10.50 26.39
N TYR A 361 -12.91 9.16 26.43
CA TYR A 361 -14.02 8.26 26.69
C TYR A 361 -13.54 6.94 27.35
N PRO A 362 -13.16 6.97 28.65
CA PRO A 362 -12.53 5.82 29.33
C PRO A 362 -13.35 4.53 29.29
N GLU A 363 -14.70 4.63 29.30
CA GLU A 363 -15.57 3.45 29.24
C GLU A 363 -15.45 2.74 27.88
N ALA A 364 -15.29 3.50 26.80
CA ALA A 364 -15.07 2.95 25.47
C ALA A 364 -13.66 2.33 25.34
N ASP A 365 -12.66 2.97 25.94
CA ASP A 365 -11.29 2.44 25.99
C ASP A 365 -11.22 1.12 26.76
N ALA A 366 -11.90 1.06 27.91
CA ALA A 366 -11.98 -0.15 28.71
C ALA A 366 -12.65 -1.31 27.94
N ALA A 367 -13.72 -1.02 27.19
CA ALA A 367 -14.39 -2.03 26.38
C ALA A 367 -13.49 -2.63 25.29
N PHE A 368 -12.64 -1.80 24.66
CA PHE A 368 -11.63 -2.27 23.71
C PHE A 368 -10.59 -3.17 24.38
N LEU A 369 -10.02 -2.71 25.50
CA LEU A 369 -8.95 -3.42 26.22
C LEU A 369 -9.42 -4.77 26.75
N GLU A 370 -10.64 -4.84 27.30
CA GLU A 370 -11.27 -6.09 27.75
C GLU A 370 -11.46 -7.06 26.58
N ALA A 371 -12.10 -6.61 25.49
CA ALA A 371 -12.38 -7.45 24.35
C ALA A 371 -11.09 -7.93 23.65
N LEU A 372 -10.07 -7.09 23.58
CA LEU A 372 -8.75 -7.46 23.03
C LEU A 372 -8.09 -8.53 23.93
N GLY A 373 -7.99 -8.27 25.24
CA GLY A 373 -7.34 -9.18 26.18
C GLY A 373 -8.01 -10.56 26.23
N ASP A 374 -9.35 -10.59 26.27
CA ASP A 374 -10.13 -11.84 26.29
C ASP A 374 -10.06 -12.61 24.96
N GLY A 375 -9.89 -11.89 23.85
CA GLY A 375 -9.86 -12.47 22.51
C GLY A 375 -8.51 -13.04 22.09
N LEU A 376 -7.40 -12.61 22.70
CA LEU A 376 -6.05 -13.07 22.36
C LEU A 376 -5.81 -14.52 22.79
N ARG A 377 -5.19 -15.34 21.94
CA ARG A 377 -4.72 -16.66 22.32
C ARG A 377 -3.65 -16.55 23.42
N SER A 378 -3.62 -17.53 24.33
CA SER A 378 -2.86 -17.48 25.58
C SER A 378 -1.32 -17.43 25.42
N ASP A 379 -0.79 -17.73 24.24
CA ASP A 379 0.63 -17.65 23.92
C ASP A 379 1.06 -16.27 23.38
N ILE A 380 0.12 -15.36 23.14
CA ILE A 380 0.43 -13.95 22.80
C ILE A 380 0.49 -13.14 24.09
N PRO A 381 1.66 -12.65 24.53
CA PRO A 381 1.76 -11.80 25.71
C PRO A 381 0.99 -10.48 25.50
N PHE A 382 0.09 -10.17 26.41
CA PHE A 382 -0.66 -8.92 26.49
C PHE A 382 -0.24 -8.16 27.75
N GLU A 383 0.40 -6.99 27.55
CA GLU A 383 0.89 -6.13 28.61
C GLU A 383 0.08 -4.83 28.65
N LEU A 384 -0.81 -4.71 29.66
CA LEU A 384 -1.56 -3.49 29.93
C LEU A 384 -0.71 -2.58 30.82
N VAL A 385 -0.46 -1.33 30.37
CA VAL A 385 0.41 -0.36 31.05
C VAL A 385 -0.42 0.86 31.44
N ASP A 386 -0.34 1.24 32.72
CA ASP A 386 -1.06 2.41 33.25
C ASP A 386 -0.38 3.71 32.82
N THR A 387 -0.59 4.08 31.57
CA THR A 387 0.03 5.23 30.91
C THR A 387 -0.76 5.65 29.66
N HIS A 388 -0.40 6.78 29.09
CA HIS A 388 -0.91 7.27 27.80
C HIS A 388 -0.04 6.81 26.63
N VAL A 389 -0.62 6.63 25.44
CA VAL A 389 0.08 6.16 24.22
C VAL A 389 1.32 6.99 23.85
N ASN A 390 1.34 8.28 24.15
CA ASN A 390 2.48 9.17 23.88
C ASN A 390 3.43 9.42 25.06
N ASP A 391 3.25 8.68 26.17
CA ASP A 391 4.19 8.78 27.28
C ASP A 391 5.57 8.32 26.85
N PRO A 392 6.63 9.12 27.16
CA PRO A 392 8.00 8.75 26.78
C PRO A 392 8.48 7.40 27.36
N ALA A 393 8.06 7.06 28.58
CA ALA A 393 8.43 5.78 29.20
C ALA A 393 7.72 4.60 28.51
N PHE A 394 6.49 4.78 28.06
CA PHE A 394 5.77 3.78 27.29
C PHE A 394 6.45 3.54 25.93
N ALA A 395 6.85 4.61 25.23
CA ALA A 395 7.57 4.49 23.96
C ALA A 395 8.93 3.76 24.13
N ASP A 396 9.66 4.04 25.24
CA ASP A 396 10.91 3.32 25.55
C ASP A 396 10.64 1.83 25.82
N LEU A 397 9.57 1.52 26.57
CA LEU A 397 9.15 0.14 26.87
C LEU A 397 8.83 -0.62 25.57
N VAL A 398 8.09 -0.01 24.62
CA VAL A 398 7.77 -0.63 23.34
C VAL A 398 9.04 -0.95 22.55
N ALA A 399 10.00 -0.01 22.49
CA ALA A 399 11.28 -0.24 21.82
C ALA A 399 12.07 -1.38 22.50
N GLU A 400 12.12 -1.40 23.85
CA GLU A 400 12.76 -2.48 24.62
C GLU A 400 12.14 -3.84 24.33
N ARG A 401 10.81 -3.93 24.31
CA ARG A 401 10.10 -5.17 24.03
C ARG A 401 10.34 -5.67 22.60
N TYR A 402 10.41 -4.76 21.62
CA TYR A 402 10.77 -5.14 20.27
C TYR A 402 12.21 -5.69 20.19
N LEU A 403 13.18 -4.98 20.77
CA LEU A 403 14.58 -5.42 20.77
C LEU A 403 14.76 -6.77 21.49
N ALA A 404 14.04 -7.00 22.58
CA ALA A 404 14.05 -8.29 23.27
C ALA A 404 13.46 -9.39 22.38
N LEU A 405 12.33 -9.10 21.68
CA LEU A 405 11.64 -10.06 20.83
C LEU A 405 12.52 -10.54 19.66
N VAL A 406 13.28 -9.63 19.03
CA VAL A 406 14.16 -9.97 17.91
C VAL A 406 15.50 -10.59 18.35
N ALA A 407 15.88 -10.45 19.61
CA ALA A 407 17.08 -11.08 20.19
C ALA A 407 16.84 -12.55 20.62
N GLU A 408 15.59 -12.96 20.80
CA GLU A 408 15.23 -14.33 21.10
C GLU A 408 15.54 -15.23 19.89
N PRO A 409 16.31 -16.31 20.03
CA PRO A 409 16.57 -17.21 18.90
C PRO A 409 15.23 -17.80 18.45
N THR A 410 14.90 -17.65 17.16
CA THR A 410 13.75 -18.34 16.54
C THR A 410 13.93 -19.83 16.76
N SER A 411 13.12 -20.42 17.64
CA SER A 411 13.07 -21.88 17.78
C SER A 411 12.50 -22.43 16.47
N THR A 412 13.39 -22.83 15.57
CA THR A 412 13.04 -23.66 14.41
C THR A 412 12.56 -25.00 14.92
N THR A 413 11.23 -25.17 15.02
CA THR A 413 10.60 -26.50 15.11
C THR A 413 10.26 -27.00 13.74
#